data_43c934cd31d70c76935da3e892ad8a3a
#
_entry.id   43c934cd31d70c76935da3e892ad8a3a
#
_cell.length_a   1.000
_cell.length_b   1.000
_cell.length_c   1.000
_cell.angle_alpha   90.00
_cell.angle_beta   90.00
_cell.angle_gamma   90.00
#
_symmetry.space_group_name_H-M   'P 1'
#
loop_
_entity.id
_entity.type
_entity.pdbx_description
1 polymer ?
#
loop_
_entity_poly.entity_id
_entity_poly.type
_entity_poly.pdbx_seq_one_letter_code
_entity_poly.pdbx_strand_id
1 'polypeptide(L)'
;MLLDAVLGRFCITAPAEFVVRGVRLLVLNSHWSGHSAGRLGARQLQWLSERLELIAGDPMPLVVALHHPPMAIGHPVLDTMNLIDHGALRRLLLPLEALRAVLFGHIHQHWEGCWPDRVDVPLLGTPSTLKSFQNVQPCPLDRADDPGGRLLEIDPSGRLSHRVLRWSTL
;
A
#
# COMPACT_ATOMS: atom_id res chain seq x y z
N MET A 1 -7.88 -18.75 19.87
CA MET A 1 -6.70 -19.28 20.62
C MET A 1 -5.67 -19.98 19.73
N LEU A 2 -6.02 -20.92 18.85
CA LEU A 2 -5.01 -21.58 17.97
C LEU A 2 -4.55 -20.68 16.83
N LEU A 3 -5.44 -19.86 16.28
CA LEU A 3 -5.13 -18.92 15.19
C LEU A 3 -4.19 -17.82 15.65
N ASP A 4 -4.38 -17.26 16.85
CA ASP A 4 -3.53 -16.23 17.43
C ASP A 4 -2.12 -16.75 17.75
N ALA A 5 -2.00 -18.01 18.15
CA ALA A 5 -0.69 -18.62 18.43
C ALA A 5 0.11 -18.90 17.15
N VAL A 6 -0.57 -19.19 16.03
CA VAL A 6 0.07 -19.43 14.74
C VAL A 6 0.36 -18.09 14.02
N LEU A 7 -0.60 -17.19 14.00
CA LEU A 7 -0.45 -15.87 13.35
C LEU A 7 0.45 -14.94 14.14
N GLY A 8 0.48 -15.03 15.47
CA GLY A 8 1.36 -14.21 16.32
C GLY A 8 2.86 -14.36 16.05
N ARG A 9 3.28 -15.46 15.40
CA ARG A 9 4.67 -15.65 14.95
C ARG A 9 4.97 -14.98 13.59
N PHE A 10 3.93 -14.62 12.82
CA PHE A 10 4.06 -14.06 11.48
C PHE A 10 3.35 -12.70 11.34
N CYS A 11 2.69 -12.23 12.39
CA CYS A 11 2.03 -10.92 12.37
C CYS A 11 3.05 -9.81 12.49
N ILE A 12 3.14 -9.02 11.42
CA ILE A 12 3.83 -7.73 11.47
C ILE A 12 2.99 -6.78 12.32
N THR A 13 3.57 -6.32 13.44
CA THR A 13 2.94 -5.26 14.23
C THR A 13 3.20 -3.93 13.53
N ALA A 14 2.18 -3.31 12.96
CA ALA A 14 2.29 -2.01 12.32
C ALA A 14 1.94 -0.86 13.33
N PRO A 15 2.57 0.33 13.21
CA PRO A 15 3.54 0.67 12.19
C PRO A 15 4.89 -0.06 12.40
N ALA A 16 5.53 -0.41 11.30
CA ALA A 16 6.81 -1.10 11.31
C ALA A 16 7.70 -0.67 10.14
N GLU A 17 9.00 -0.81 10.34
CA GLU A 17 10.03 -0.60 9.32
C GLU A 17 10.81 -1.90 9.12
N PHE A 18 11.06 -2.24 7.86
CA PHE A 18 11.90 -3.36 7.45
C PHE A 18 12.91 -2.89 6.41
N VAL A 19 14.11 -3.44 6.48
CA VAL A 19 15.10 -3.30 5.41
C VAL A 19 15.40 -4.70 4.87
N VAL A 20 15.07 -4.90 3.61
CA VAL A 20 15.25 -6.18 2.92
C VAL A 20 16.04 -5.96 1.64
N ARG A 21 17.27 -6.51 1.59
CA ARG A 21 18.15 -6.44 0.42
C ARG A 21 18.33 -5.03 -0.16
N GLY A 22 18.48 -4.02 0.71
CA GLY A 22 18.68 -2.62 0.29
C GLY A 22 17.39 -1.90 -0.12
N VAL A 23 16.24 -2.42 0.23
CA VAL A 23 14.94 -1.76 0.08
C VAL A 23 14.33 -1.55 1.45
N ARG A 24 13.88 -0.34 1.73
CA ARG A 24 13.16 0.03 2.95
C ARG A 24 11.66 -0.11 2.71
N LEU A 25 10.99 -0.82 3.60
CA LEU A 25 9.54 -0.98 3.61
C LEU A 25 8.98 -0.40 4.91
N LEU A 26 8.11 0.60 4.81
CA LEU A 26 7.31 1.09 5.92
C LEU A 26 5.89 0.51 5.80
N VAL A 27 5.46 -0.21 6.82
CA VAL A 27 4.10 -0.78 6.90
C VAL A 27 3.31 0.03 7.91
N LEU A 28 2.18 0.60 7.46
CA LEU A 28 1.31 1.45 8.25
C LEU A 28 0.00 0.72 8.58
N ASN A 29 -0.49 0.88 9.80
CA ASN A 29 -1.79 0.37 10.21
C ASN A 29 -2.86 1.42 9.98
N SER A 30 -3.67 1.25 8.96
CA SER A 30 -4.81 2.12 8.65
C SER A 30 -6.15 1.61 9.19
N HIS A 31 -6.14 0.56 10.03
CA HIS A 31 -7.36 0.09 10.69
C HIS A 31 -7.92 1.13 11.66
N TRP A 32 -9.19 1.41 11.53
CA TRP A 32 -9.94 2.27 12.44
C TRP A 32 -11.13 1.51 13.01
N SER A 33 -11.04 1.16 14.29
CA SER A 33 -12.04 0.32 14.97
C SER A 33 -13.47 0.87 14.82
N GLY A 34 -14.40 0.01 14.40
CA GLY A 34 -15.81 0.38 14.19
C GLY A 34 -16.09 1.13 12.88
N HIS A 35 -15.12 1.29 11.98
CA HIS A 35 -15.28 2.00 10.72
C HIS A 35 -14.79 1.15 9.54
N SER A 36 -15.44 1.32 8.39
CA SER A 36 -14.96 0.74 7.12
C SER A 36 -13.90 1.61 6.43
N ALA A 37 -13.82 2.90 6.79
CA ALA A 37 -12.77 3.79 6.33
C ALA A 37 -11.49 3.63 7.15
N GLY A 38 -10.34 3.96 6.54
CA GLY A 38 -9.05 3.91 7.20
C GLY A 38 -8.67 5.20 7.91
N ARG A 39 -7.82 5.07 8.93
CA ARG A 39 -7.23 6.20 9.65
C ARG A 39 -5.86 5.83 10.21
N LEU A 40 -4.84 6.67 9.99
CA LEU A 40 -3.54 6.53 10.65
C LEU A 40 -3.55 7.17 12.04
N GLY A 41 -4.19 8.32 12.18
CA GLY A 41 -4.25 9.09 13.41
C GLY A 41 -2.93 9.81 13.74
N ALA A 42 -3.00 10.74 14.69
CA ALA A 42 -1.88 11.63 15.02
C ALA A 42 -0.62 10.87 15.47
N ARG A 43 -0.78 9.83 16.30
CA ARG A 43 0.36 9.06 16.84
C ARG A 43 1.15 8.36 15.73
N GLN A 44 0.48 7.76 14.76
CA GLN A 44 1.18 7.06 13.68
C GLN A 44 1.74 8.02 12.64
N LEU A 45 1.06 9.12 12.37
CA LEU A 45 1.58 10.19 11.51
C LEU A 45 2.84 10.84 12.13
N GLN A 46 2.87 11.02 13.45
CA GLN A 46 4.07 11.48 14.16
C GLN A 46 5.19 10.45 14.04
N TRP A 47 4.92 9.18 14.32
CA TRP A 47 5.92 8.10 14.15
C TRP A 47 6.48 8.08 12.73
N LEU A 48 5.63 8.24 11.72
CA LEU A 48 6.05 8.30 10.32
C LEU A 48 6.96 9.52 10.08
N SER A 49 6.57 10.71 10.54
CA SER A 49 7.39 11.93 10.42
C SER A 49 8.79 11.73 11.01
N GLU A 50 8.86 11.23 12.25
CA GLU A 50 10.13 10.96 12.94
C GLU A 50 11.00 9.95 12.17
N ARG A 51 10.38 8.89 11.58
CA ARG A 51 11.11 7.93 10.73
C ARG A 51 11.64 8.55 9.47
N LEU A 52 10.84 9.37 8.79
CA LEU A 52 11.25 10.04 7.56
C LEU A 52 12.37 11.07 7.81
N GLU A 53 12.35 11.76 8.95
CA GLU A 53 13.45 12.65 9.37
C GLU A 53 14.76 11.88 9.58
N LEU A 54 14.70 10.70 10.23
CA LEU A 54 15.88 9.85 10.48
C LEU A 54 16.51 9.31 9.19
N ILE A 55 15.72 9.14 8.12
CA ILE A 55 16.20 8.64 6.83
C ILE A 55 16.32 9.74 5.77
N ALA A 56 16.22 10.99 6.19
CA ALA A 56 16.34 12.13 5.27
C ALA A 56 17.72 12.10 4.57
N GLY A 57 17.70 12.14 3.24
CA GLY A 57 18.92 12.05 2.41
C GLY A 57 19.46 10.63 2.20
N ASP A 58 18.87 9.60 2.82
CA ASP A 58 19.20 8.21 2.50
C ASP A 58 18.66 7.85 1.10
N PRO A 59 19.52 7.43 0.14
CA PRO A 59 19.10 7.08 -1.22
C PRO A 59 18.42 5.71 -1.30
N MET A 60 18.37 4.96 -0.20
CA MET A 60 17.78 3.62 -0.20
C MET A 60 16.33 3.65 -0.67
N PRO A 61 15.95 2.87 -1.70
CA PRO A 61 14.57 2.80 -2.19
C PRO A 61 13.57 2.56 -1.07
N LEU A 62 12.53 3.39 -1.02
CA LEU A 62 11.47 3.33 -0.02
C LEU A 62 10.16 2.89 -0.67
N VAL A 63 9.50 1.92 -0.05
CA VAL A 63 8.12 1.51 -0.35
C VAL A 63 7.28 1.70 0.90
N VAL A 64 6.09 2.25 0.75
CA VAL A 64 5.11 2.40 1.85
C VAL A 64 3.93 1.49 1.58
N ALA A 65 3.50 0.72 2.56
CA ALA A 65 2.36 -0.17 2.46
C ALA A 65 1.32 0.12 3.56
N LEU A 66 0.05 0.16 3.18
CA LEU A 66 -1.08 0.31 4.08
C LEU A 66 -2.30 -0.46 3.53
N HIS A 67 -3.39 -0.55 4.31
CA HIS A 67 -4.57 -1.29 3.82
C HIS A 67 -5.51 -0.40 2.99
N HIS A 68 -5.85 0.81 3.46
CA HIS A 68 -6.85 1.64 2.80
C HIS A 68 -6.25 2.56 1.74
N PRO A 69 -6.97 2.81 0.62
CA PRO A 69 -6.51 3.70 -0.46
C PRO A 69 -6.13 5.09 0.05
N PRO A 70 -4.97 5.65 -0.36
CA PRO A 70 -4.56 7.00 0.02
C PRO A 70 -5.15 8.09 -0.89
N MET A 71 -6.10 7.74 -1.74
CA MET A 71 -6.88 8.63 -2.61
C MET A 71 -8.12 7.91 -3.16
N ALA A 72 -9.01 8.65 -3.80
CA ALA A 72 -10.13 8.08 -4.55
C ALA A 72 -9.63 7.26 -5.74
N ILE A 73 -10.25 6.10 -5.96
CA ILE A 73 -9.92 5.18 -7.06
C ILE A 73 -10.93 5.25 -8.21
N GLY A 74 -12.02 6.02 -8.05
CA GLY A 74 -13.12 6.14 -9.00
C GLY A 74 -14.26 5.13 -8.78
N HIS A 75 -14.34 4.47 -7.63
CA HIS A 75 -15.42 3.54 -7.30
C HIS A 75 -16.38 4.17 -6.29
N PRO A 76 -17.68 4.33 -6.62
CA PRO A 76 -18.61 5.15 -5.84
C PRO A 76 -18.79 4.69 -4.38
N VAL A 77 -18.66 3.39 -4.12
CA VAL A 77 -18.78 2.84 -2.75
C VAL A 77 -17.42 2.80 -2.06
N LEU A 78 -16.37 2.29 -2.72
CA LEU A 78 -15.05 2.13 -2.09
C LEU A 78 -14.41 3.49 -1.77
N ASP A 79 -14.69 4.52 -2.55
CA ASP A 79 -14.18 5.87 -2.31
C ASP A 79 -14.74 6.52 -1.03
N THR A 80 -15.85 6.01 -0.50
CA THR A 80 -16.35 6.42 0.83
C THR A 80 -15.58 5.77 1.99
N MET A 81 -14.75 4.77 1.70
CA MET A 81 -14.01 3.98 2.67
C MET A 81 -12.48 4.14 2.55
N ASN A 82 -12.04 5.22 1.94
CA ASN A 82 -10.61 5.56 1.80
C ASN A 82 -9.97 5.91 3.14
N LEU A 83 -8.66 6.13 3.11
CA LEU A 83 -7.91 6.68 4.23
C LEU A 83 -8.33 8.13 4.47
N ILE A 84 -8.97 8.44 5.61
CA ILE A 84 -9.53 9.79 5.86
C ILE A 84 -8.45 10.86 6.05
N ASP A 85 -7.30 10.51 6.57
CA ASP A 85 -6.15 11.39 6.77
C ASP A 85 -5.09 11.26 5.66
N HIS A 86 -5.51 10.84 4.46
CA HIS A 86 -4.66 10.68 3.27
C HIS A 86 -3.88 11.95 2.91
N GLY A 87 -4.46 13.14 3.13
CA GLY A 87 -3.78 14.41 2.89
C GLY A 87 -2.57 14.63 3.79
N ALA A 88 -2.60 14.15 5.04
CA ALA A 88 -1.47 14.20 5.96
C ALA A 88 -0.38 13.20 5.52
N LEU A 89 -0.76 11.98 5.19
CA LEU A 89 0.15 10.98 4.63
C LEU A 89 0.86 11.50 3.37
N ARG A 90 0.09 12.03 2.43
CA ARG A 90 0.62 12.58 1.18
C ARG A 90 1.65 13.69 1.45
N ARG A 91 1.36 14.66 2.32
CA ARG A 91 2.30 15.74 2.67
C ARG A 91 3.64 15.22 3.21
N LEU A 92 3.63 14.14 3.99
CA LEU A 92 4.84 13.52 4.51
C LEU A 92 5.64 12.79 3.42
N LEU A 93 4.97 12.17 2.46
CA LEU A 93 5.60 11.33 1.45
C LEU A 93 6.04 12.09 0.19
N LEU A 94 5.37 13.20 -0.16
CA LEU A 94 5.65 13.97 -1.37
C LEU A 94 7.12 14.41 -1.54
N PRO A 95 7.83 14.90 -0.49
CA PRO A 95 9.20 15.39 -0.65
C PRO A 95 10.25 14.29 -0.75
N LEU A 96 9.89 13.01 -0.62
CA LEU A 96 10.85 11.92 -0.51
C LEU A 96 11.32 11.44 -1.89
N GLU A 97 12.55 11.77 -2.27
CA GLU A 97 13.16 11.32 -3.52
C GLU A 97 13.35 9.79 -3.58
N ALA A 98 13.58 9.16 -2.42
CA ALA A 98 13.74 7.71 -2.30
C ALA A 98 12.44 6.91 -2.46
N LEU A 99 11.25 7.56 -2.41
CA LEU A 99 9.97 6.89 -2.53
C LEU A 99 9.79 6.27 -3.92
N ARG A 100 9.50 4.97 -3.98
CA ARG A 100 9.33 4.21 -5.23
C ARG A 100 7.90 3.77 -5.48
N ALA A 101 7.13 3.50 -4.43
CA ALA A 101 5.72 3.14 -4.54
C ALA A 101 4.97 3.33 -3.22
N VAL A 102 3.65 3.48 -3.32
CA VAL A 102 2.71 3.28 -2.20
C VAL A 102 1.77 2.13 -2.56
N LEU A 103 1.74 1.11 -1.71
CA LEU A 103 0.93 -0.09 -1.89
C LEU A 103 -0.29 -0.04 -1.01
N PHE A 104 -1.43 -0.48 -1.53
CA PHE A 104 -2.63 -0.61 -0.71
C PHE A 104 -3.52 -1.77 -1.16
N GLY A 105 -4.33 -2.25 -0.23
CA GLY A 105 -5.33 -3.30 -0.42
C GLY A 105 -6.74 -2.72 -0.39
N HIS A 106 -7.64 -3.35 0.38
CA HIS A 106 -9.03 -2.95 0.62
C HIS A 106 -9.97 -3.04 -0.58
N ILE A 107 -9.52 -2.61 -1.74
CA ILE A 107 -10.32 -2.45 -2.95
C ILE A 107 -10.61 -3.76 -3.68
N HIS A 108 -9.90 -4.83 -3.37
CA HIS A 108 -10.03 -6.17 -3.95
C HIS A 108 -9.97 -6.19 -5.49
N GLN A 109 -9.26 -5.24 -6.10
CA GLN A 109 -9.11 -5.14 -7.55
C GLN A 109 -7.73 -4.62 -7.92
N HIS A 110 -7.35 -4.81 -9.18
CA HIS A 110 -6.23 -4.10 -9.77
C HIS A 110 -6.57 -2.61 -9.87
N TRP A 111 -5.64 -1.77 -9.45
CA TRP A 111 -5.72 -0.33 -9.65
C TRP A 111 -4.32 0.28 -9.67
N GLU A 112 -4.11 1.24 -10.54
CA GLU A 112 -2.88 1.99 -10.65
C GLU A 112 -3.17 3.48 -10.87
N GLY A 113 -2.41 4.32 -10.19
CA GLY A 113 -2.48 5.77 -10.32
C GLY A 113 -1.27 6.43 -9.71
N CYS A 114 -1.31 7.73 -9.60
CA CYS A 114 -0.28 8.55 -8.96
C CYS A 114 -0.92 9.81 -8.37
N TRP A 115 -0.20 10.48 -7.50
CA TRP A 115 -0.57 11.85 -7.13
C TRP A 115 -0.23 12.82 -8.27
N PRO A 116 -1.04 13.86 -8.52
CA PRO A 116 -0.81 14.78 -9.65
C PRO A 116 0.55 15.46 -9.65
N ASP A 117 1.14 15.69 -8.48
CA ASP A 117 2.44 16.32 -8.26
C ASP A 117 3.59 15.33 -8.00
N ARG A 118 3.33 14.02 -8.11
CA ARG A 118 4.31 12.93 -8.02
C ARG A 118 3.94 11.78 -8.96
N VAL A 119 3.92 12.08 -10.24
CA VAL A 119 3.59 11.12 -11.32
C VAL A 119 4.63 10.01 -11.48
N ASP A 120 5.81 10.21 -10.92
CA ASP A 120 6.92 9.26 -10.88
C ASP A 120 6.74 8.16 -9.80
N VAL A 121 5.83 8.37 -8.84
CA VAL A 121 5.57 7.45 -7.75
C VAL A 121 4.21 6.76 -7.95
N PRO A 122 4.20 5.48 -8.34
CA PRO A 122 2.97 4.73 -8.51
C PRO A 122 2.28 4.47 -7.17
N LEU A 123 0.96 4.65 -7.18
CA LEU A 123 0.03 4.20 -6.15
C LEU A 123 -0.59 2.91 -6.65
N LEU A 124 -0.35 1.80 -5.97
CA LEU A 124 -0.62 0.46 -6.47
C LEU A 124 -1.65 -0.26 -5.59
N GLY A 125 -2.88 -0.29 -6.08
CA GLY A 125 -3.95 -1.11 -5.50
C GLY A 125 -3.77 -2.59 -5.84
N THR A 126 -3.99 -3.45 -4.87
CA THR A 126 -3.71 -4.88 -4.99
C THR A 126 -4.99 -5.69 -5.00
N PRO A 127 -5.13 -6.67 -5.92
CA PRO A 127 -6.22 -7.64 -5.88
C PRO A 127 -6.28 -8.40 -4.56
N SER A 128 -7.45 -8.92 -4.23
CA SER A 128 -7.62 -9.83 -3.10
C SER A 128 -7.14 -11.23 -3.45
N THR A 129 -6.60 -11.92 -2.46
CA THR A 129 -6.26 -13.34 -2.55
C THR A 129 -7.46 -14.27 -2.50
N LEU A 130 -8.66 -13.75 -2.20
CA LEU A 130 -9.89 -14.52 -2.03
C LEU A 130 -10.95 -14.18 -3.07
N LYS A 131 -11.31 -12.89 -3.21
CA LYS A 131 -12.42 -12.45 -4.04
C LYS A 131 -12.13 -11.05 -4.61
N SER A 132 -12.38 -10.87 -5.88
CA SER A 132 -12.35 -9.57 -6.55
C SER A 132 -13.67 -8.81 -6.41
N PHE A 133 -13.59 -7.48 -6.49
CA PHE A 133 -14.73 -6.59 -6.67
C PHE A 133 -14.74 -6.05 -8.11
N GLN A 134 -15.83 -5.41 -8.48
CA GLN A 134 -15.96 -4.80 -9.79
C GLN A 134 -14.81 -3.81 -10.06
N ASN A 135 -14.13 -4.00 -11.18
CA ASN A 135 -12.99 -3.16 -11.54
C ASN A 135 -13.43 -1.78 -12.02
N VAL A 136 -12.69 -0.75 -11.62
CA VAL A 136 -12.82 0.62 -12.16
C VAL A 136 -11.78 0.90 -13.26
N GLN A 137 -10.79 0.04 -13.39
CA GLN A 137 -9.78 0.08 -14.45
C GLN A 137 -9.70 -1.27 -15.16
N PRO A 138 -9.37 -1.29 -16.48
CA PRO A 138 -9.09 -2.54 -17.17
C PRO A 138 -7.96 -3.31 -16.47
N CYS A 139 -8.16 -4.60 -16.22
CA CYS A 139 -7.09 -5.46 -15.72
C CYS A 139 -6.10 -5.77 -16.85
N PRO A 140 -4.78 -5.69 -16.61
CA PRO A 140 -3.78 -6.05 -17.62
C PRO A 140 -3.86 -7.51 -18.07
N LEU A 141 -4.45 -8.36 -17.23
CA LEU A 141 -4.73 -9.76 -17.53
C LEU A 141 -6.24 -9.91 -17.68
N ASP A 142 -6.67 -10.68 -18.67
CA ASP A 142 -8.09 -11.00 -18.91
C ASP A 142 -8.64 -12.01 -17.88
N ARG A 143 -8.45 -11.70 -16.61
CA ARG A 143 -8.83 -12.51 -15.43
C ARG A 143 -9.14 -11.60 -14.24
N ALA A 144 -9.90 -10.54 -14.49
CA ALA A 144 -10.16 -9.51 -13.49
C ALA A 144 -10.87 -10.03 -12.23
N ASP A 145 -11.72 -11.05 -12.37
CA ASP A 145 -12.52 -11.62 -11.27
C ASP A 145 -11.77 -12.65 -10.44
N ASP A 146 -10.64 -13.15 -10.95
CA ASP A 146 -9.86 -14.15 -10.23
C ASP A 146 -9.14 -13.55 -9.02
N PRO A 147 -8.87 -14.36 -7.98
CA PRO A 147 -7.98 -14.00 -6.91
C PRO A 147 -6.60 -13.63 -7.45
N GLY A 148 -5.92 -12.75 -6.73
CA GLY A 148 -4.63 -12.29 -7.22
C GLY A 148 -3.78 -11.60 -6.18
N GLY A 149 -2.69 -11.05 -6.67
CA GLY A 149 -1.73 -10.27 -5.91
C GLY A 149 -0.92 -9.38 -6.83
N ARG A 150 0.06 -8.72 -6.26
CA ARG A 150 1.01 -7.89 -7.01
C ARG A 150 2.43 -8.28 -6.65
N LEU A 151 3.24 -8.54 -7.67
CA LEU A 151 4.69 -8.71 -7.53
C LEU A 151 5.37 -7.37 -7.77
N LEU A 152 6.28 -7.01 -6.88
CA LEU A 152 7.18 -5.86 -7.04
C LEU A 152 8.60 -6.37 -7.15
N GLU A 153 9.36 -5.77 -8.05
CA GLU A 153 10.78 -6.03 -8.23
C GLU A 153 11.51 -4.68 -8.22
N ILE A 154 12.52 -4.56 -7.37
CA ILE A 154 13.37 -3.37 -7.31
C ILE A 154 14.78 -3.84 -7.65
N ASP A 155 15.32 -3.32 -8.75
CA ASP A 155 16.65 -3.68 -9.21
C ASP A 155 17.76 -2.98 -8.39
N PRO A 156 19.04 -3.36 -8.55
CA PRO A 156 20.14 -2.74 -7.82
C PRO A 156 20.31 -1.22 -8.06
N SER A 157 19.74 -0.67 -9.13
CA SER A 157 19.70 0.78 -9.38
C SER A 157 18.58 1.50 -8.64
N GLY A 158 17.72 0.76 -7.95
CA GLY A 158 16.54 1.29 -7.25
C GLY A 158 15.33 1.52 -8.15
N ARG A 159 15.34 1.01 -9.40
CA ARG A 159 14.21 1.09 -10.31
C ARG A 159 13.16 0.05 -9.94
N LEU A 160 11.93 0.52 -9.76
CA LEU A 160 10.77 -0.35 -9.51
C LEU A 160 10.17 -0.85 -10.83
N SER A 161 9.85 -2.14 -10.87
CA SER A 161 8.89 -2.74 -11.78
C SER A 161 7.85 -3.54 -11.00
N HIS A 162 6.67 -3.69 -11.56
CA HIS A 162 5.60 -4.44 -10.91
C HIS A 162 4.69 -5.11 -11.92
N ARG A 163 4.02 -6.18 -11.48
CA ARG A 163 3.02 -6.88 -12.29
C ARG A 163 1.91 -7.45 -11.42
N VAL A 164 0.70 -7.51 -11.98
CA VAL A 164 -0.42 -8.23 -11.38
C VAL A 164 -0.25 -9.73 -11.60
N LEU A 165 -0.53 -10.51 -10.59
CA LEU A 165 -0.63 -11.96 -10.66
C LEU A 165 -2.08 -12.36 -10.43
N ARG A 166 -2.54 -13.36 -11.18
CA ARG A 166 -3.86 -13.98 -11.01
C ARG A 166 -3.71 -15.49 -10.97
N TRP A 167 -4.49 -16.14 -10.14
CA TRP A 167 -4.55 -17.59 -10.04
C TRP A 167 -5.97 -18.09 -10.04
N SER A 168 -6.20 -19.29 -10.57
CA SER A 168 -7.52 -19.91 -10.54
C SER A 168 -7.85 -20.36 -9.11
N THR A 169 -9.09 -20.17 -8.69
CA THR A 169 -9.65 -20.94 -7.59
C THR A 169 -9.79 -22.38 -8.07
N LEU A 170 -9.32 -23.32 -7.26
CA LEU A 170 -9.53 -24.76 -7.47
C LEU A 170 -11.00 -25.10 -7.35
#